data_725d22f6ca1d2a63993a0027feefde9e
#
_entry.id   725d22f6ca1d2a63993a0027feefde9e
#
_cell.length_a   1.000
_cell.length_b   1.000
_cell.length_c   1.000
_cell.angle_alpha   90.00
_cell.angle_beta   90.00
_cell.angle_gamma   90.00
#
_symmetry.space_group_name_H-M   'P 1'
#
loop_
_entity.id
_entity.type
_entity.pdbx_description
1 polymer ?
#
loop_
_entity_poly.entity_id
_entity_poly.type
_entity_poly.pdbx_seq_one_letter_code
_entity_poly.pdbx_strand_id
1 'polypeptide(L)'
;MLLLAFACWCAPEAEARVDREKTKQAQKMKRPKRVAAGTPVAKALAEAGYFTETTALPKAKFYIFICSASWCGPCRQLMPKVVEEYENNMKKDKTVSMVLLGADKDEASALEYISHYNTDMPGVLNSAVQLENRPQIPGVPWFFILNAKGELVSSGAGSKVLNWKEEIKKQPQKSANAESSNRRERNVNRRGRGRNR
;
A
#
# COMPACT_ATOMS: atom_id res chain seq x y z
N MET A 1 60.14 -37.63 -3.55
CA MET A 1 58.67 -37.62 -3.61
C MET A 1 58.19 -36.29 -3.03
N LEU A 2 57.85 -35.34 -3.91
CA LEU A 2 57.34 -34.01 -3.53
C LEU A 2 55.81 -34.08 -3.65
N LEU A 3 55.08 -33.99 -2.52
CA LEU A 3 53.65 -33.84 -2.52
C LEU A 3 53.29 -32.35 -2.57
N LEU A 4 52.77 -31.91 -3.74
CA LEU A 4 52.21 -30.60 -3.96
C LEU A 4 50.75 -30.57 -3.37
N ALA A 5 50.60 -29.87 -2.25
CA ALA A 5 49.27 -29.53 -1.71
C ALA A 5 48.69 -28.37 -2.52
N PHE A 6 47.72 -28.66 -3.41
CA PHE A 6 46.85 -27.65 -4.02
C PHE A 6 45.82 -27.19 -3.01
N ALA A 7 46.05 -26.04 -2.40
CA ALA A 7 45.04 -25.34 -1.64
C ALA A 7 44.00 -24.74 -2.59
N CYS A 8 42.79 -25.33 -2.62
CA CYS A 8 41.65 -24.80 -3.32
C CYS A 8 41.12 -23.55 -2.58
N TRP A 9 41.59 -22.38 -2.98
CA TRP A 9 41.07 -21.11 -2.53
C TRP A 9 39.92 -20.69 -3.48
N CYS A 10 38.74 -21.27 -3.29
CA CYS A 10 37.49 -20.81 -3.93
C CYS A 10 36.75 -19.89 -2.96
N ALA A 11 36.97 -18.64 -3.05
CA ALA A 11 36.18 -17.53 -3.57
C ALA A 11 35.01 -17.07 -2.70
N PRO A 12 35.23 -16.09 -1.79
CA PRO A 12 34.16 -15.24 -1.24
C PRO A 12 33.73 -14.11 -2.21
N GLU A 13 34.39 -13.98 -3.36
CA GLU A 13 34.12 -12.88 -4.30
C GLU A 13 32.82 -13.02 -5.12
N ALA A 14 32.33 -14.24 -5.33
CA ALA A 14 31.09 -14.45 -6.11
C ALA A 14 29.85 -14.03 -5.35
N GLU A 15 29.76 -14.31 -4.07
CA GLU A 15 28.61 -13.89 -3.24
C GLU A 15 28.59 -12.37 -3.02
N ALA A 16 29.73 -11.75 -2.82
CA ALA A 16 29.85 -10.29 -2.72
C ALA A 16 29.47 -9.53 -4.00
N ARG A 17 29.62 -10.15 -5.19
CA ARG A 17 29.15 -9.59 -6.45
C ARG A 17 27.64 -9.63 -6.61
N VAL A 18 27.00 -10.74 -6.23
CA VAL A 18 25.54 -10.89 -6.29
C VAL A 18 24.85 -9.90 -5.37
N ASP A 19 25.38 -9.68 -4.17
CA ASP A 19 24.82 -8.71 -3.22
C ASP A 19 25.04 -7.26 -3.69
N ARG A 20 26.17 -6.95 -4.33
CA ARG A 20 26.40 -5.62 -4.93
C ARG A 20 25.51 -5.35 -6.14
N GLU A 21 25.17 -6.34 -6.94
CA GLU A 21 24.25 -6.18 -8.07
C GLU A 21 22.81 -6.01 -7.56
N LYS A 22 22.36 -6.77 -6.57
CA LYS A 22 21.06 -6.59 -5.91
C LYS A 22 20.94 -5.20 -5.28
N THR A 23 22.00 -4.72 -4.63
CA THR A 23 22.03 -3.36 -4.03
C THR A 23 22.04 -2.26 -5.09
N LYS A 24 22.74 -2.45 -6.21
CA LYS A 24 22.74 -1.50 -7.34
C LYS A 24 21.41 -1.49 -8.09
N GLN A 25 20.72 -2.63 -8.22
CA GLN A 25 19.36 -2.70 -8.78
C GLN A 25 18.35 -2.00 -7.89
N ALA A 26 18.43 -2.18 -6.56
CA ALA A 26 17.60 -1.45 -5.60
C ALA A 26 17.85 0.07 -5.62
N GLN A 27 19.10 0.51 -5.82
CA GLN A 27 19.46 1.94 -5.95
C GLN A 27 19.09 2.56 -7.31
N LYS A 28 18.93 1.76 -8.38
CA LYS A 28 18.58 2.22 -9.72
C LYS A 28 17.08 2.46 -9.90
N MET A 29 16.27 2.09 -8.94
CA MET A 29 14.85 2.45 -8.92
C MET A 29 14.75 3.97 -8.69
N LYS A 30 14.73 4.72 -9.78
CA LYS A 30 14.47 6.16 -9.79
C LYS A 30 13.10 6.36 -9.15
N ARG A 31 13.07 6.98 -7.96
CA ARG A 31 11.81 7.43 -7.37
C ARG A 31 11.02 8.19 -8.43
N PRO A 32 9.77 7.82 -8.71
CA PRO A 32 8.98 8.51 -9.72
C PRO A 32 8.96 10.01 -9.40
N LYS A 33 9.15 10.83 -10.44
CA LYS A 33 9.14 12.30 -10.33
C LYS A 33 7.88 12.73 -9.59
N ARG A 34 8.00 13.72 -8.70
CA ARG A 34 6.90 14.36 -7.99
C ARG A 34 5.71 14.55 -8.92
N VAL A 35 4.61 13.85 -8.63
CA VAL A 35 3.36 13.98 -9.37
C VAL A 35 2.80 15.37 -9.09
N ALA A 36 2.76 16.21 -10.12
CA ALA A 36 2.17 17.55 -10.02
C ALA A 36 0.68 17.46 -9.73
N ALA A 37 0.18 18.32 -8.82
CA ALA A 37 -1.21 18.66 -8.56
C ALA A 37 -2.24 17.55 -8.80
N GLY A 38 -2.38 16.64 -7.84
CA GLY A 38 -3.41 15.60 -7.81
C GLY A 38 -4.42 15.82 -6.68
N THR A 39 -5.27 14.82 -6.49
CA THR A 39 -6.15 14.74 -5.32
C THR A 39 -5.33 14.65 -4.01
N PRO A 40 -5.91 14.96 -2.83
CA PRO A 40 -5.26 14.77 -1.53
C PRO A 40 -4.69 13.36 -1.36
N VAL A 41 -5.42 12.33 -1.82
CA VAL A 41 -5.00 10.93 -1.76
C VAL A 41 -3.76 10.68 -2.62
N ALA A 42 -3.77 11.15 -3.90
CA ALA A 42 -2.62 10.98 -4.78
C ALA A 42 -1.37 11.70 -4.25
N LYS A 43 -1.54 12.85 -3.61
CA LYS A 43 -0.46 13.60 -2.96
C LYS A 43 0.13 12.81 -1.79
N ALA A 44 -0.70 12.28 -0.90
CA ALA A 44 -0.26 11.45 0.24
C ALA A 44 0.49 10.19 -0.22
N LEU A 45 0.03 9.55 -1.30
CA LEU A 45 0.71 8.41 -1.90
C LEU A 45 2.08 8.77 -2.50
N ALA A 46 2.18 9.91 -3.17
CA ALA A 46 3.44 10.40 -3.73
C ALA A 46 4.44 10.80 -2.63
N GLU A 47 3.97 11.34 -1.51
CA GLU A 47 4.77 11.67 -0.33
C GLU A 47 5.27 10.40 0.39
N ALA A 48 4.44 9.36 0.47
CA ALA A 48 4.82 8.06 1.03
C ALA A 48 5.93 7.36 0.22
N GLY A 49 5.96 7.61 -1.09
CA GLY A 49 6.87 6.95 -2.03
C GLY A 49 6.35 5.60 -2.49
N TYR A 50 6.51 5.33 -3.79
CA TYR A 50 6.15 4.05 -4.39
C TYR A 50 7.36 3.13 -4.39
N PHE A 51 7.17 1.87 -4.03
CA PHE A 51 8.18 0.82 -4.21
C PHE A 51 8.07 0.16 -5.60
N THR A 52 7.01 0.45 -6.36
CA THR A 52 6.82 0.04 -7.76
C THR A 52 7.14 1.20 -8.72
N GLU A 53 7.37 0.89 -10.00
CA GLU A 53 7.62 1.92 -11.03
C GLU A 53 6.35 2.71 -11.38
N THR A 54 5.19 2.07 -11.28
CA THR A 54 3.88 2.67 -11.58
C THR A 54 3.37 3.45 -10.39
N THR A 55 2.75 4.59 -10.67
CA THR A 55 2.12 5.46 -9.67
C THR A 55 0.60 5.47 -9.80
N ALA A 56 -0.09 5.78 -8.71
CA ALA A 56 -1.54 5.98 -8.74
C ALA A 56 -1.94 7.14 -9.68
N LEU A 57 -3.12 7.03 -10.29
CA LEU A 57 -3.66 8.08 -11.15
C LEU A 57 -3.90 9.37 -10.33
N PRO A 58 -3.31 10.51 -10.71
CA PRO A 58 -3.36 11.73 -9.88
C PRO A 58 -4.76 12.36 -9.79
N LYS A 59 -5.65 12.03 -10.71
CA LYS A 59 -7.03 12.60 -10.81
C LYS A 59 -8.11 11.51 -10.81
N ALA A 60 -7.85 10.34 -10.21
CA ALA A 60 -8.87 9.32 -10.05
C ALA A 60 -10.02 9.84 -9.19
N LYS A 61 -11.25 9.39 -9.48
CA LYS A 61 -12.43 9.68 -8.65
C LYS A 61 -12.43 8.82 -7.38
N PHE A 62 -11.90 7.59 -7.50
CA PHE A 62 -11.80 6.63 -6.40
C PHE A 62 -10.42 6.00 -6.37
N TYR A 63 -9.92 5.82 -5.15
CA TYR A 63 -8.69 5.10 -4.87
C TYR A 63 -9.03 3.83 -4.11
N ILE A 64 -8.72 2.69 -4.73
CA ILE A 64 -9.03 1.36 -4.23
C ILE A 64 -7.76 0.80 -3.62
N PHE A 65 -7.80 0.48 -2.33
CA PHE A 65 -6.65 -0.04 -1.62
C PHE A 65 -6.83 -1.51 -1.28
N ILE A 66 -5.81 -2.31 -1.50
CA ILE A 66 -5.68 -3.67 -0.98
C ILE A 66 -4.44 -3.76 -0.09
N CYS A 67 -4.65 -4.03 1.20
CA CYS A 67 -3.57 -4.30 2.14
C CYS A 67 -3.22 -5.79 2.06
N SER A 68 -1.97 -6.08 1.77
CA SER A 68 -1.49 -7.45 1.56
C SER A 68 -0.03 -7.57 1.99
N ALA A 69 0.44 -8.80 2.20
CA ALA A 69 1.82 -9.07 2.58
C ALA A 69 2.29 -10.45 2.08
N SER A 70 3.60 -10.59 1.87
CA SER A 70 4.25 -11.84 1.41
C SER A 70 4.07 -13.01 2.37
N TRP A 71 4.11 -12.74 3.66
CA TRP A 71 3.97 -13.73 4.74
C TRP A 71 2.53 -14.17 5.00
N CYS A 72 1.54 -13.50 4.40
CA CYS A 72 0.11 -13.74 4.62
C CYS A 72 -0.42 -14.83 3.66
N GLY A 73 -0.71 -16.02 4.14
CA GLY A 73 -1.25 -17.14 3.35
C GLY A 73 -2.55 -16.79 2.60
N PRO A 74 -3.59 -16.26 3.28
CA PRO A 74 -4.83 -15.83 2.61
C PRO A 74 -4.62 -14.73 1.57
N CYS A 75 -3.63 -13.84 1.78
CA CYS A 75 -3.27 -12.82 0.81
C CYS A 75 -2.77 -13.43 -0.49
N ARG A 76 -1.84 -14.39 -0.40
CA ARG A 76 -1.26 -15.08 -1.56
C ARG A 76 -2.32 -15.86 -2.36
N GLN A 77 -3.35 -16.38 -1.70
CA GLN A 77 -4.47 -17.04 -2.38
C GLN A 77 -5.40 -16.05 -3.10
N LEU A 78 -5.56 -14.85 -2.56
CA LEU A 78 -6.42 -13.82 -3.12
C LEU A 78 -5.76 -13.04 -4.26
N MET A 79 -4.46 -12.75 -4.16
CA MET A 79 -3.75 -11.84 -5.07
C MET A 79 -3.83 -12.22 -6.55
N PRO A 80 -3.79 -13.49 -7.00
CA PRO A 80 -3.97 -13.82 -8.41
C PRO A 80 -5.27 -13.27 -8.99
N LYS A 81 -6.39 -13.40 -8.27
CA LYS A 81 -7.70 -12.86 -8.68
C LYS A 81 -7.74 -11.33 -8.66
N VAL A 82 -7.06 -10.72 -7.69
CA VAL A 82 -6.96 -9.26 -7.59
C VAL A 82 -6.17 -8.69 -8.76
N VAL A 83 -5.07 -9.31 -9.13
CA VAL A 83 -4.24 -8.91 -10.27
C VAL A 83 -5.00 -9.10 -11.58
N GLU A 84 -5.71 -10.21 -11.76
CA GLU A 84 -6.57 -10.44 -12.91
C GLU A 84 -7.64 -9.34 -13.05
N GLU A 85 -8.33 -8.98 -11.96
CA GLU A 85 -9.33 -7.91 -11.95
C GLU A 85 -8.70 -6.55 -12.22
N TYR A 86 -7.51 -6.29 -11.68
CA TYR A 86 -6.76 -5.07 -11.96
C TYR A 86 -6.41 -4.92 -13.44
N GLU A 87 -5.76 -5.92 -14.03
CA GLU A 87 -5.31 -5.88 -15.43
C GLU A 87 -6.50 -5.84 -16.43
N ASN A 88 -7.55 -6.60 -16.15
CA ASN A 88 -8.68 -6.72 -17.06
C ASN A 88 -9.66 -5.54 -16.99
N ASN A 89 -9.87 -4.97 -15.82
CA ASN A 89 -10.93 -4.00 -15.56
C ASN A 89 -10.43 -2.67 -15.00
N MET A 90 -9.76 -2.66 -13.84
CA MET A 90 -9.45 -1.42 -13.12
C MET A 90 -8.42 -0.55 -13.86
N LYS A 91 -7.38 -1.14 -14.42
CA LYS A 91 -6.32 -0.44 -15.16
C LYS A 91 -6.84 0.31 -16.38
N LYS A 92 -7.91 -0.19 -16.99
CA LYS A 92 -8.57 0.42 -18.15
C LYS A 92 -9.52 1.57 -17.77
N ASP A 93 -10.03 1.56 -16.54
CA ASP A 93 -10.95 2.59 -16.04
C ASP A 93 -10.16 3.76 -15.45
N LYS A 94 -10.15 4.89 -16.16
CA LYS A 94 -9.43 6.10 -15.74
C LYS A 94 -10.10 6.83 -14.56
N THR A 95 -11.26 6.37 -14.11
CA THR A 95 -11.95 6.95 -12.94
C THR A 95 -11.49 6.31 -11.62
N VAL A 96 -10.86 5.16 -11.66
CA VAL A 96 -10.35 4.46 -10.48
C VAL A 96 -8.83 4.29 -10.54
N SER A 97 -8.20 4.24 -9.38
CA SER A 97 -6.80 3.89 -9.24
C SER A 97 -6.64 2.86 -8.14
N MET A 98 -6.18 1.67 -8.49
CA MET A 98 -5.87 0.65 -7.48
C MET A 98 -4.43 0.83 -6.97
N VAL A 99 -4.24 0.58 -5.67
CA VAL A 99 -2.96 0.69 -4.98
C VAL A 99 -2.80 -0.47 -4.01
N LEU A 100 -1.68 -1.17 -4.10
CA LEU A 100 -1.26 -2.14 -3.09
C LEU A 100 -0.66 -1.40 -1.89
N LEU A 101 -1.17 -1.66 -0.70
CA LEU A 101 -0.53 -1.30 0.56
C LEU A 101 0.24 -2.52 1.08
N GLY A 102 1.56 -2.52 0.86
CA GLY A 102 2.44 -3.59 1.32
C GLY A 102 2.57 -3.55 2.84
N ALA A 103 2.09 -4.58 3.53
CA ALA A 103 2.24 -4.73 4.99
C ALA A 103 3.49 -5.55 5.35
N ASP A 104 4.43 -5.64 4.43
CA ASP A 104 5.75 -6.20 4.63
C ASP A 104 6.63 -5.26 5.46
N LYS A 105 7.75 -5.79 5.94
CA LYS A 105 8.69 -5.05 6.79
C LYS A 105 9.34 -3.88 6.06
N ASP A 106 9.63 -4.04 4.77
CA ASP A 106 10.36 -3.09 3.95
C ASP A 106 9.91 -3.13 2.47
N GLU A 107 10.37 -2.14 1.70
CA GLU A 107 10.05 -1.99 0.28
C GLU A 107 10.55 -3.17 -0.56
N ALA A 108 11.71 -3.73 -0.23
CA ALA A 108 12.31 -4.83 -0.99
C ALA A 108 11.44 -6.08 -0.90
N SER A 109 11.00 -6.45 0.30
CA SER A 109 10.10 -7.58 0.53
C SER A 109 8.73 -7.39 -0.13
N ALA A 110 8.17 -6.17 -0.08
CA ALA A 110 6.91 -5.83 -0.73
C ALA A 110 7.03 -5.88 -2.26
N LEU A 111 8.15 -5.39 -2.82
CA LEU A 111 8.43 -5.45 -4.25
C LEU A 111 8.63 -6.88 -4.73
N GLU A 112 9.41 -7.69 -4.00
CA GLU A 112 9.59 -9.11 -4.30
C GLU A 112 8.23 -9.82 -4.34
N TYR A 113 7.38 -9.57 -3.35
CA TYR A 113 6.03 -10.15 -3.27
C TYR A 113 5.19 -9.82 -4.51
N ILE A 114 5.06 -8.54 -4.90
CA ILE A 114 4.21 -8.18 -6.05
C ILE A 114 4.81 -8.62 -7.38
N SER A 115 6.13 -8.70 -7.49
CA SER A 115 6.84 -9.14 -8.70
C SER A 115 6.48 -10.57 -9.11
N HIS A 116 6.12 -11.43 -8.16
CA HIS A 116 5.67 -12.80 -8.43
C HIS A 116 4.39 -12.86 -9.30
N TYR A 117 3.62 -11.78 -9.33
CA TYR A 117 2.36 -11.74 -10.08
C TYR A 117 2.47 -11.03 -11.43
N ASN A 118 3.68 -10.60 -11.81
CA ASN A 118 3.97 -9.94 -13.09
C ASN A 118 2.95 -8.84 -13.43
N THR A 119 2.72 -7.93 -12.49
CA THR A 119 1.80 -6.79 -12.62
C THR A 119 2.52 -5.47 -12.39
N ASP A 120 2.03 -4.40 -13.00
CA ASP A 120 2.49 -3.02 -12.80
C ASP A 120 1.64 -2.24 -11.79
N MET A 121 0.88 -2.94 -10.93
CA MET A 121 0.05 -2.31 -9.92
C MET A 121 0.87 -1.36 -9.04
N PRO A 122 0.42 -0.09 -8.84
CA PRO A 122 1.07 0.84 -7.91
C PRO A 122 1.14 0.28 -6.50
N GLY A 123 2.31 0.36 -5.87
CA GLY A 123 2.53 -0.15 -4.52
C GLY A 123 3.24 0.86 -3.63
N VAL A 124 2.74 1.03 -2.39
CA VAL A 124 3.36 1.81 -1.33
C VAL A 124 3.38 1.01 -0.04
N LEU A 125 4.38 1.26 0.83
CA LEU A 125 4.37 0.64 2.15
C LEU A 125 3.22 1.16 3.00
N ASN A 126 2.52 0.22 3.63
CA ASN A 126 1.41 0.51 4.52
C ASN A 126 1.81 1.40 5.71
N SER A 127 3.05 1.27 6.20
CA SER A 127 3.61 2.08 7.28
C SER A 127 3.99 3.50 6.86
N ALA A 128 4.27 3.73 5.58
CA ALA A 128 4.72 5.02 5.07
C ALA A 128 3.56 5.96 4.71
N VAL A 129 2.38 5.42 4.35
CA VAL A 129 1.28 6.23 3.87
C VAL A 129 0.44 6.82 4.99
N GLN A 130 0.22 8.14 4.95
CA GLN A 130 -0.65 8.89 5.85
C GLN A 130 -1.91 9.34 5.08
N LEU A 131 -3.07 8.78 5.44
CA LEU A 131 -4.37 9.12 4.85
C LEU A 131 -5.31 9.52 5.97
N GLU A 132 -5.89 10.72 5.86
CA GLU A 132 -6.70 11.33 6.92
C GLU A 132 -7.89 10.47 7.37
N ASN A 133 -8.61 9.88 6.42
CA ASN A 133 -9.80 9.04 6.69
C ASN A 133 -9.52 7.55 6.45
N ARG A 134 -8.28 7.14 6.67
CA ARG A 134 -7.93 5.72 6.57
C ARG A 134 -8.66 4.92 7.64
N PRO A 135 -9.36 3.82 7.27
CA PRO A 135 -9.99 2.96 8.25
C PRO A 135 -8.93 2.22 9.09
N GLN A 136 -9.32 1.80 10.27
CA GLN A 136 -8.53 0.85 11.03
C GLN A 136 -8.44 -0.47 10.25
N ILE A 137 -7.24 -1.01 10.10
CA ILE A 137 -6.95 -2.27 9.41
C ILE A 137 -6.68 -3.33 10.48
N PRO A 138 -7.65 -4.22 10.78
CA PRO A 138 -7.50 -5.22 11.84
C PRO A 138 -6.57 -6.37 11.47
N GLY A 139 -6.29 -6.52 10.17
CA GLY A 139 -5.42 -7.58 9.63
C GLY A 139 -5.37 -7.56 8.11
N VAL A 140 -4.63 -8.48 7.52
CA VAL A 140 -4.52 -8.63 6.06
C VAL A 140 -5.04 -10.02 5.64
N PRO A 141 -5.68 -10.14 4.44
CA PRO A 141 -5.93 -9.09 3.45
C PRO A 141 -7.10 -8.16 3.86
N TRP A 142 -6.91 -6.85 3.69
CA TRP A 142 -7.92 -5.84 3.96
C TRP A 142 -8.12 -4.92 2.76
N PHE A 143 -9.35 -4.47 2.57
CA PHE A 143 -9.76 -3.63 1.44
C PHE A 143 -10.41 -2.35 1.94
N PHE A 144 -10.15 -1.23 1.27
CA PHE A 144 -10.93 -0.01 1.43
C PHE A 144 -10.88 0.87 0.19
N ILE A 145 -11.86 1.76 0.07
CA ILE A 145 -11.96 2.75 -1.01
C ILE A 145 -12.06 4.15 -0.39
N LEU A 146 -11.27 5.06 -0.92
CA LEU A 146 -11.42 6.50 -0.70
C LEU A 146 -11.88 7.18 -1.99
N ASN A 147 -12.71 8.22 -1.87
CA ASN A 147 -13.01 9.08 -2.99
C ASN A 147 -11.87 10.10 -3.24
N ALA A 148 -12.00 10.92 -4.28
CA ALA A 148 -10.99 11.94 -4.64
C ALA A 148 -10.72 12.97 -3.53
N LYS A 149 -11.66 13.18 -2.60
CA LYS A 149 -11.50 14.07 -1.43
C LYS A 149 -10.83 13.39 -0.25
N GLY A 150 -10.56 12.07 -0.33
CA GLY A 150 -10.03 11.27 0.75
C GLY A 150 -11.09 10.77 1.75
N GLU A 151 -12.38 10.87 1.44
CA GLU A 151 -13.45 10.35 2.30
C GLU A 151 -13.60 8.83 2.09
N LEU A 152 -13.83 8.10 3.20
CA LEU A 152 -14.02 6.65 3.17
C LEU A 152 -15.38 6.29 2.54
N VAL A 153 -15.35 5.51 1.48
CA VAL A 153 -16.55 5.01 0.78
C VAL A 153 -16.92 3.61 1.25
N SER A 154 -15.96 2.71 1.32
CA SER A 154 -16.17 1.33 1.76
C SER A 154 -14.91 0.74 2.37
N SER A 155 -15.07 -0.25 3.25
CA SER A 155 -13.96 -1.04 3.78
C SER A 155 -14.42 -2.44 4.20
N GLY A 156 -13.48 -3.37 4.34
CA GLY A 156 -13.76 -4.71 4.83
C GLY A 156 -12.75 -5.76 4.38
N ALA A 157 -13.18 -7.03 4.40
CA ALA A 157 -12.35 -8.15 3.99
C ALA A 157 -11.79 -7.96 2.58
N GLY A 158 -10.54 -8.38 2.33
CA GLY A 158 -9.83 -8.16 1.07
C GLY A 158 -10.56 -8.67 -0.17
N SER A 159 -11.35 -9.75 -0.04
CA SER A 159 -12.15 -10.30 -1.16
C SER A 159 -13.20 -9.34 -1.72
N LYS A 160 -13.62 -8.32 -0.98
CA LYS A 160 -14.53 -7.28 -1.47
C LYS A 160 -13.97 -6.48 -2.64
N VAL A 161 -12.66 -6.44 -2.79
CA VAL A 161 -12.02 -5.74 -3.92
C VAL A 161 -12.49 -6.29 -5.27
N LEU A 162 -12.85 -7.57 -5.36
CA LEU A 162 -13.35 -8.19 -6.58
C LEU A 162 -14.75 -7.66 -6.99
N ASN A 163 -15.48 -7.05 -6.04
CA ASN A 163 -16.77 -6.40 -6.26
C ASN A 163 -16.69 -4.87 -6.20
N TRP A 164 -15.53 -4.30 -6.51
CA TRP A 164 -15.24 -2.88 -6.37
C TRP A 164 -16.29 -1.97 -7.03
N LYS A 165 -16.88 -2.37 -8.18
CA LYS A 165 -17.92 -1.60 -8.88
C LYS A 165 -19.17 -1.38 -8.03
N GLU A 166 -19.54 -2.36 -7.21
CA GLU A 166 -20.67 -2.22 -6.27
C GLU A 166 -20.23 -1.45 -5.02
N GLU A 167 -18.99 -1.64 -4.59
CA GLU A 167 -18.46 -0.95 -3.42
C GLU A 167 -18.34 0.57 -3.64
N ILE A 168 -17.97 1.05 -4.83
CA ILE A 168 -17.89 2.49 -5.14
C ILE A 168 -19.26 3.20 -5.20
N LYS A 169 -20.36 2.45 -5.37
CA LYS A 169 -21.72 3.02 -5.36
C LYS A 169 -22.21 3.39 -3.96
N LYS A 170 -21.53 2.92 -2.91
CA LYS A 170 -21.88 3.23 -1.52
C LYS A 170 -21.62 4.70 -1.22
N GLN A 171 -22.45 5.28 -0.36
CA GLN A 171 -22.23 6.66 0.09
C GLN A 171 -20.97 6.75 0.96
N PRO A 172 -20.22 7.86 0.88
CA PRO A 172 -19.08 8.08 1.76
C PRO A 172 -19.48 7.95 3.24
N GLN A 173 -18.73 7.13 3.97
CA GLN A 173 -18.96 6.96 5.41
C GLN A 173 -18.32 8.12 6.17
N LYS A 174 -19.07 8.77 7.07
CA LYS A 174 -18.50 9.72 8.02
C LYS A 174 -17.47 8.98 8.88
N SER A 175 -16.25 9.49 8.93
CA SER A 175 -15.17 8.83 9.66
C SER A 175 -15.53 8.68 11.14
N ALA A 176 -15.46 7.48 11.68
CA ALA A 176 -15.68 7.20 13.10
C ALA A 176 -14.71 7.99 14.02
N ASN A 177 -13.59 8.46 13.48
CA ASN A 177 -12.62 9.28 14.20
C ASN A 177 -13.12 10.72 14.48
N ALA A 178 -13.99 11.30 13.64
CA ALA A 178 -14.57 12.61 13.89
C ALA A 178 -15.57 12.59 15.05
N GLU A 179 -16.25 11.47 15.29
CA GLU A 179 -17.16 11.33 16.44
C GLU A 179 -16.42 11.13 17.76
N SER A 180 -15.28 10.45 17.76
CA SER A 180 -14.51 10.22 18.98
C SER A 180 -13.83 11.49 19.51
N SER A 181 -13.33 12.36 18.65
CA SER A 181 -12.76 13.66 19.02
C SER A 181 -13.83 14.61 19.55
N ASN A 182 -14.96 14.71 18.87
CA ASN A 182 -16.10 15.56 19.27
C ASN A 182 -16.78 15.08 20.58
N ARG A 183 -16.70 13.76 20.86
CA ARG A 183 -17.18 13.19 22.15
C ARG A 183 -16.21 13.50 23.29
N ARG A 184 -14.90 13.53 23.04
CA ARG A 184 -13.88 13.90 24.02
C ARG A 184 -13.98 15.39 24.40
N GLU A 185 -14.13 16.29 23.42
CA GLU A 185 -14.30 17.72 23.66
C GLU A 185 -15.59 18.04 24.44
N ARG A 186 -16.70 17.40 24.10
CA ARG A 186 -17.96 17.57 24.85
C ARG A 186 -17.84 17.08 26.30
N ASN A 187 -17.06 16.04 26.55
CA ASN A 187 -16.87 15.51 27.91
C ASN A 187 -15.93 16.37 28.76
N VAL A 188 -14.93 17.00 28.16
CA VAL A 188 -14.04 17.96 28.83
C VAL A 188 -14.80 19.21 29.22
N ASN A 189 -15.63 19.77 28.32
CA ASN A 189 -16.47 20.95 28.60
C ASN A 189 -17.55 20.72 29.67
N ARG A 190 -18.07 19.49 29.80
CA ARG A 190 -19.01 19.13 30.87
C ARG A 190 -18.36 19.09 32.26
N ARG A 191 -17.10 18.62 32.33
CA ARG A 191 -16.35 18.55 33.61
C ARG A 191 -15.84 19.91 34.09
N GLY A 192 -15.63 20.85 33.16
CA GLY A 192 -15.21 22.22 33.49
C GLY A 192 -16.33 23.08 34.13
N ARG A 193 -17.58 22.83 33.78
CA ARG A 193 -18.74 23.60 34.32
C ARG A 193 -19.22 23.20 35.71
N GLY A 194 -18.73 22.08 36.24
CA GLY A 194 -19.16 21.54 37.54
C GLY A 194 -18.34 22.00 38.76
N ARG A 195 -17.29 22.84 38.57
CA ARG A 195 -16.37 23.25 39.66
C ARG A 195 -16.55 24.68 40.17
N ASN A 196 -17.54 25.42 39.69
CA ASN A 196 -17.85 26.76 40.14
C ASN A 196 -19.27 26.83 40.70
N ARG A 197 -19.52 26.08 41.76
CA ARG A 197 -20.62 26.32 42.69
C ARG A 197 -20.20 25.95 44.11
#